data_03af37b099faf770bfff501e8e040014
#
_entry.id   03af37b099faf770bfff501e8e040014
#
_cell.length_a   1.000
_cell.length_b   1.000
_cell.length_c   1.000
_cell.angle_alpha   90.00
_cell.angle_beta   90.00
_cell.angle_gamma   90.00
#
_symmetry.space_group_name_H-M   'P 1'
#
loop_
_entity.id
_entity.type
_entity.pdbx_description
1 polymer ?
#
loop_
_entity_poly.entity_id
_entity_poly.type
_entity_poly.pdbx_seq_one_letter_code
_entity_poly.pdbx_strand_id
1 'polypeptide(L)'
;MKFKLYVNPPFNAPITRQSNVPERTIGMKYIDNNGFYPYRKRNLLTNNEYRFYCGLVRIADKYNLSVLIKMRLADLIEVDTNRTNKTDYMKYFGKIKSKHIDFVLAEKYTMKMIVAIELDDKTHQRPDRIERDALVNNALTAAGIHFVRCYDLSAFEPLLIHILQRT
;
A
#
# COMPACT_ATOMS: atom_id res chain seq x y z
N MET A 1 28.68 -2.53 10.19
CA MET A 1 27.41 -3.23 10.03
C MET A 1 27.57 -4.20 8.86
N LYS A 2 27.50 -5.53 9.08
CA LYS A 2 27.68 -6.52 8.00
C LYS A 2 26.32 -6.86 7.43
N PHE A 3 26.04 -6.46 6.20
CA PHE A 3 24.82 -6.87 5.49
C PHE A 3 25.02 -8.28 4.95
N LYS A 4 24.09 -9.18 5.24
CA LYS A 4 24.04 -10.51 4.64
C LYS A 4 23.20 -10.43 3.38
N LEU A 5 23.85 -10.35 2.23
CA LEU A 5 23.17 -10.45 0.93
C LEU A 5 22.69 -11.89 0.73
N TYR A 6 21.40 -12.07 0.66
CA TYR A 6 20.80 -13.30 0.14
C TYR A 6 20.75 -13.19 -1.38
N VAL A 7 21.72 -13.81 -2.04
CA VAL A 7 21.69 -13.99 -3.48
C VAL A 7 20.85 -15.22 -3.76
N ASN A 8 19.73 -15.05 -4.47
CA ASN A 8 18.95 -16.19 -4.92
C ASN A 8 19.82 -17.08 -5.84
N PRO A 9 19.83 -18.40 -5.66
CA PRO A 9 20.50 -19.30 -6.60
C PRO A 9 19.86 -19.12 -8.00
N PRO A 10 20.64 -19.40 -9.08
CA PRO A 10 20.09 -19.32 -10.43
C PRO A 10 18.87 -20.22 -10.57
N PHE A 11 17.91 -19.77 -11.34
CA PHE A 11 16.52 -20.27 -11.44
C PHE A 11 16.37 -21.79 -11.73
N ASN A 12 17.45 -22.51 -12.06
CA ASN A 12 17.50 -23.94 -12.40
C ASN A 12 18.43 -24.78 -11.52
N ALA A 13 18.88 -24.28 -10.36
CA ALA A 13 19.65 -25.11 -9.47
C ALA A 13 18.72 -26.10 -8.73
N PRO A 14 18.98 -27.43 -8.80
CA PRO A 14 18.22 -28.38 -7.98
C PRO A 14 18.43 -28.04 -6.51
N ILE A 15 17.36 -27.96 -5.75
CA ILE A 15 17.42 -27.76 -4.30
C ILE A 15 18.03 -29.03 -3.70
N THR A 16 19.35 -29.04 -3.49
CA THR A 16 20.01 -30.08 -2.70
C THR A 16 19.58 -29.91 -1.25
N ARG A 17 18.86 -30.90 -0.72
CA ARG A 17 18.54 -31.00 0.71
C ARG A 17 19.84 -31.05 1.49
N GLN A 18 20.22 -29.96 2.15
CA GLN A 18 21.20 -30.02 3.22
C GLN A 18 20.51 -30.64 4.45
N SER A 19 20.93 -31.85 4.79
CA SER A 19 20.39 -32.69 5.84
C SER A 19 20.87 -32.26 7.24
N ASN A 20 20.62 -31.05 7.72
CA ASN A 20 20.86 -30.72 9.15
C ASN A 20 20.17 -29.38 9.55
N VAL A 21 18.94 -29.17 9.12
CA VAL A 21 18.08 -28.16 9.72
C VAL A 21 17.03 -28.90 10.53
N PRO A 22 16.87 -28.63 11.85
CA PRO A 22 15.81 -29.27 12.63
C PRO A 22 14.47 -28.92 11.97
N GLU A 23 13.69 -29.95 11.64
CA GLU A 23 12.35 -29.83 11.10
C GLU A 23 11.45 -29.09 12.09
N ARG A 24 11.46 -27.77 12.04
CA ARG A 24 10.29 -27.01 12.48
C ARG A 24 9.31 -27.03 11.31
N THR A 25 8.31 -27.85 11.44
CA THR A 25 7.17 -28.05 10.53
C THR A 25 6.31 -26.77 10.38
N ILE A 26 6.95 -25.65 10.12
CA ILE A 26 6.28 -24.36 9.87
C ILE A 26 6.46 -24.08 8.38
N GLY A 27 5.45 -24.39 7.59
CA GLY A 27 5.37 -23.96 6.20
C GLY A 27 5.08 -24.99 5.13
N MET A 28 4.99 -26.30 5.45
CA MET A 28 4.68 -27.34 4.44
C MET A 28 3.30 -27.22 3.79
N LYS A 29 2.42 -26.36 4.32
CA LYS A 29 1.02 -26.23 3.86
C LYS A 29 0.86 -25.47 2.53
N TYR A 30 1.95 -24.87 2.00
CA TYR A 30 1.92 -23.97 0.83
C TYR A 30 2.85 -24.39 -0.31
N ILE A 31 3.48 -25.55 -0.18
CA ILE A 31 4.32 -26.15 -1.23
C ILE A 31 3.46 -27.18 -1.96
N ASP A 32 3.46 -27.19 -3.30
CA ASP A 32 2.81 -28.23 -4.05
C ASP A 32 3.51 -29.59 -3.87
N ASN A 33 2.89 -30.68 -4.35
CA ASN A 33 3.40 -32.04 -4.20
C ASN A 33 4.81 -32.25 -4.82
N ASN A 34 5.28 -31.31 -5.63
CA ASN A 34 6.60 -31.32 -6.29
C ASN A 34 7.64 -30.43 -5.59
N GLY A 35 7.29 -29.83 -4.46
CA GLY A 35 8.17 -28.90 -3.72
C GLY A 35 8.30 -27.52 -4.35
N PHE A 36 7.37 -27.12 -5.20
CA PHE A 36 7.37 -25.86 -5.95
C PHE A 36 6.50 -24.79 -5.32
N TYR A 37 6.98 -23.54 -5.28
CA TYR A 37 6.21 -22.37 -4.88
C TYR A 37 5.57 -21.71 -6.11
N PRO A 38 4.24 -21.63 -6.22
CA PRO A 38 3.54 -21.16 -7.42
C PRO A 38 3.49 -19.62 -7.49
N TYR A 39 4.61 -18.94 -7.29
CA TYR A 39 4.70 -17.49 -7.33
C TYR A 39 5.51 -16.98 -8.51
N ARG A 40 5.07 -15.88 -9.07
CA ARG A 40 5.77 -15.18 -10.15
C ARG A 40 5.86 -13.69 -9.88
N LYS A 41 6.87 -13.04 -10.39
CA LYS A 41 7.01 -11.57 -10.38
C LYS A 41 5.82 -10.93 -11.11
N ARG A 42 5.32 -9.82 -10.57
CA ARG A 42 4.33 -8.95 -11.22
C ARG A 42 4.80 -7.50 -11.20
N ASN A 43 4.24 -6.67 -12.07
CA ASN A 43 4.45 -5.23 -12.02
C ASN A 43 3.72 -4.63 -10.81
N LEU A 44 4.34 -3.65 -10.16
CA LEU A 44 3.75 -2.94 -9.02
C LEU A 44 2.57 -2.06 -9.45
N LEU A 45 2.68 -1.43 -10.62
CA LEU A 45 1.71 -0.52 -11.19
C LEU A 45 1.21 -1.05 -12.54
N THR A 46 -0.06 -0.80 -12.83
CA THR A 46 -0.62 -0.90 -14.18
C THR A 46 -0.08 0.22 -15.07
N ASN A 47 -0.29 0.14 -16.38
CA ASN A 47 0.16 1.19 -17.30
C ASN A 47 -0.49 2.55 -17.00
N ASN A 48 -1.75 2.57 -16.58
CA ASN A 48 -2.47 3.79 -16.21
C ASN A 48 -1.90 4.39 -14.91
N GLU A 49 -1.74 3.59 -13.88
CA GLU A 49 -1.12 3.99 -12.62
C GLU A 49 0.32 4.46 -12.81
N TYR A 50 1.09 3.83 -13.69
CA TYR A 50 2.46 4.26 -13.99
C TYR A 50 2.53 5.64 -14.66
N ARG A 51 1.62 5.92 -15.61
CA ARG A 51 1.54 7.26 -16.23
C ARG A 51 1.19 8.32 -15.19
N PHE A 52 0.21 8.04 -14.34
CA PHE A 52 -0.17 8.91 -13.24
C PHE A 52 1.01 9.13 -12.27
N TYR A 53 1.69 8.07 -11.86
CA TYR A 53 2.88 8.11 -11.02
C TYR A 53 3.96 9.03 -11.57
N CYS A 54 4.30 8.92 -12.85
CA CYS A 54 5.32 9.77 -13.47
C CYS A 54 4.96 11.26 -13.40
N GLY A 55 3.70 11.62 -13.55
CA GLY A 55 3.22 12.98 -13.39
C GLY A 55 3.21 13.43 -11.93
N LEU A 56 2.76 12.55 -11.02
CA LEU A 56 2.72 12.82 -9.59
C LEU A 56 4.11 13.07 -9.00
N VAL A 57 5.13 12.31 -9.41
CA VAL A 57 6.53 12.51 -9.00
C VAL A 57 7.01 13.90 -9.38
N ARG A 58 6.72 14.37 -10.60
CA ARG A 58 7.12 15.73 -11.04
C ARG A 58 6.48 16.83 -10.18
N ILE A 59 5.23 16.64 -9.74
CA ILE A 59 4.56 17.57 -8.82
C ILE A 59 5.20 17.46 -7.43
N ALA A 60 5.35 16.24 -6.89
CA ALA A 60 5.88 16.00 -5.57
C ALA A 60 7.30 16.59 -5.39
N ASP A 61 8.17 16.46 -6.38
CA ASP A 61 9.53 17.01 -6.35
C ASP A 61 9.56 18.53 -6.18
N LYS A 62 8.59 19.28 -6.74
CA LYS A 62 8.49 20.73 -6.56
C LYS A 62 8.27 21.14 -5.10
N TYR A 63 7.62 20.26 -4.31
CA TYR A 63 7.24 20.53 -2.92
C TYR A 63 8.04 19.69 -1.93
N ASN A 64 9.15 19.09 -2.35
CA ASN A 64 10.03 18.26 -1.52
C ASN A 64 9.29 17.09 -0.85
N LEU A 65 8.40 16.44 -1.62
CA LEU A 65 7.62 15.30 -1.19
C LEU A 65 8.10 13.99 -1.83
N SER A 66 7.89 12.89 -1.15
CA SER A 66 8.09 11.52 -1.64
C SER A 66 6.76 10.92 -2.07
N VAL A 67 6.78 10.15 -3.17
CA VAL A 67 5.61 9.38 -3.63
C VAL A 67 5.78 7.93 -3.20
N LEU A 68 4.89 7.46 -2.33
CA LEU A 68 4.77 6.07 -1.93
C LEU A 68 3.64 5.41 -2.73
N ILE A 69 3.80 4.15 -3.11
CA ILE A 69 2.85 3.44 -3.97
C ILE A 69 2.28 2.21 -3.26
N LYS A 70 1.00 1.90 -3.54
CA LYS A 70 0.33 0.67 -3.07
C LYS A 70 0.46 0.44 -1.57
N MET A 71 0.33 1.52 -0.79
CA MET A 71 0.40 1.45 0.66
C MET A 71 -0.85 0.75 1.22
N ARG A 72 -0.65 -0.22 2.10
CA ARG A 72 -1.75 -0.86 2.79
C ARG A 72 -2.38 0.14 3.77
N LEU A 73 -3.72 0.23 3.81
CA LEU A 73 -4.40 1.18 4.68
C LEU A 73 -4.05 0.99 6.17
N ALA A 74 -3.84 -0.27 6.60
CA ALA A 74 -3.44 -0.58 7.97
C ALA A 74 -1.97 -0.22 8.30
N ASP A 75 -1.17 0.22 7.31
CA ASP A 75 0.17 0.78 7.53
C ASP A 75 0.14 2.33 7.58
N LEU A 76 -1.01 2.92 7.23
CA LEU A 76 -1.23 4.38 7.24
C LEU A 76 -2.03 4.82 8.46
N ILE A 77 -2.97 4.00 8.94
CA ILE A 77 -3.83 4.28 10.08
C ILE A 77 -3.96 3.07 10.99
N GLU A 78 -4.22 3.31 12.25
CA GLU A 78 -4.47 2.26 13.26
C GLU A 78 -5.86 2.40 13.90
N VAL A 79 -6.34 1.34 14.51
CA VAL A 79 -7.57 1.38 15.30
C VAL A 79 -7.25 1.96 16.68
N ASP A 80 -7.92 3.04 17.05
CA ASP A 80 -7.73 3.68 18.35
C ASP A 80 -8.17 2.75 19.50
N THR A 81 -7.20 2.21 20.22
CA THR A 81 -7.42 1.26 21.32
C THR A 81 -8.03 1.94 22.56
N ASN A 82 -7.96 3.28 22.67
CA ASN A 82 -8.60 4.02 23.76
C ASN A 82 -10.12 4.16 23.54
N ARG A 83 -10.59 3.96 22.31
CA ARG A 83 -11.99 4.08 21.92
C ARG A 83 -12.66 2.76 21.59
N THR A 84 -11.90 1.65 21.63
CA THR A 84 -12.39 0.33 21.19
C THR A 84 -12.04 -0.76 22.18
N ASN A 85 -12.98 -1.69 22.43
CA ASN A 85 -12.68 -2.94 23.12
C ASN A 85 -12.02 -3.95 22.15
N LYS A 86 -11.54 -5.09 22.67
CA LYS A 86 -10.83 -6.11 21.89
C LYS A 86 -11.66 -6.67 20.72
N THR A 87 -12.96 -6.86 20.90
CA THR A 87 -13.86 -7.40 19.88
C THR A 87 -14.06 -6.38 18.76
N ASP A 88 -14.30 -5.13 19.10
CA ASP A 88 -14.44 -4.04 18.13
C ASP A 88 -13.14 -3.74 17.42
N TYR A 89 -11.99 -3.81 18.12
CA TYR A 89 -10.67 -3.71 17.49
C TYR A 89 -10.53 -4.67 16.33
N MET A 90 -10.79 -5.96 16.52
CA MET A 90 -10.67 -6.97 15.48
C MET A 90 -11.63 -6.72 14.30
N LYS A 91 -12.84 -6.24 14.60
CA LYS A 91 -13.82 -5.86 13.59
C LYS A 91 -13.34 -4.69 12.73
N TYR A 92 -12.85 -3.60 13.35
CA TYR A 92 -12.36 -2.42 12.63
C TYR A 92 -11.04 -2.71 11.89
N PHE A 93 -10.10 -3.40 12.53
CA PHE A 93 -8.86 -3.84 11.88
C PHE A 93 -9.14 -4.74 10.66
N GLY A 94 -10.10 -5.65 10.77
CA GLY A 94 -10.56 -6.50 9.67
C GLY A 94 -11.00 -5.69 8.44
N LYS A 95 -11.58 -4.50 8.65
CA LYS A 95 -12.05 -3.62 7.56
C LYS A 95 -10.91 -2.93 6.80
N ILE A 96 -9.79 -2.61 7.46
CA ILE A 96 -8.67 -1.86 6.88
C ILE A 96 -7.51 -2.74 6.40
N LYS A 97 -7.29 -3.91 7.02
CA LYS A 97 -6.10 -4.76 6.81
C LYS A 97 -5.82 -5.18 5.37
N SER A 98 -6.86 -5.31 4.53
CA SER A 98 -6.76 -5.75 3.14
C SER A 98 -6.98 -4.63 2.12
N LYS A 99 -7.12 -3.39 2.58
CA LYS A 99 -7.30 -2.22 1.71
C LYS A 99 -5.95 -1.61 1.40
N HIS A 100 -5.83 -1.06 0.18
CA HIS A 100 -4.62 -0.37 -0.27
C HIS A 100 -5.01 0.98 -0.85
N ILE A 101 -4.14 1.94 -0.65
CA ILE A 101 -4.18 3.27 -1.27
C ILE A 101 -3.18 3.27 -2.43
N ASP A 102 -3.59 3.78 -3.58
CA ASP A 102 -2.74 3.73 -4.78
C ASP A 102 -1.47 4.56 -4.62
N PHE A 103 -1.59 5.79 -4.08
CA PHE A 103 -0.46 6.69 -3.85
C PHE A 103 -0.61 7.45 -2.54
N VAL A 104 0.52 7.73 -1.90
CA VAL A 104 0.59 8.60 -0.73
C VAL A 104 1.74 9.59 -0.95
N LEU A 105 1.48 10.87 -0.71
CA LEU A 105 2.54 11.88 -0.61
C LEU A 105 2.93 12.04 0.86
N ALA A 106 4.22 12.01 1.11
CA ALA A 106 4.81 12.24 2.43
C ALA A 106 5.99 13.22 2.33
N GLU A 107 6.27 13.94 3.40
CA GLU A 107 7.47 14.76 3.51
C GLU A 107 8.73 13.90 3.30
N LYS A 108 9.66 14.39 2.50
CA LYS A 108 10.82 13.61 2.04
C LYS A 108 11.73 13.10 3.16
N TYR A 109 11.87 13.86 4.22
CA TYR A 109 12.81 13.55 5.29
C TYR A 109 12.18 12.97 6.55
N THR A 110 10.97 13.41 6.88
CA THR A 110 10.25 12.97 8.08
C THR A 110 9.34 11.78 7.83
N MET A 111 9.00 11.54 6.56
CA MET A 111 7.96 10.60 6.13
C MET A 111 6.58 10.92 6.72
N LYS A 112 6.36 12.14 7.23
CA LYS A 112 5.05 12.62 7.65
C LYS A 112 4.11 12.61 6.45
N MET A 113 3.01 11.89 6.58
CA MET A 113 2.02 11.76 5.53
C MET A 113 1.26 13.07 5.32
N ILE A 114 1.14 13.52 4.07
CA ILE A 114 0.44 14.74 3.67
C ILE A 114 -0.93 14.43 3.08
N VAL A 115 -0.98 13.54 2.10
CA VAL A 115 -2.23 13.20 1.40
C VAL A 115 -2.19 11.77 0.86
N ALA A 116 -3.31 11.07 1.00
CA ALA A 116 -3.59 9.79 0.38
C ALA A 116 -4.38 10.01 -0.92
N ILE A 117 -4.04 9.28 -1.98
CA ILE A 117 -4.60 9.48 -3.33
C ILE A 117 -5.04 8.15 -3.89
N GLU A 118 -6.27 8.07 -4.39
CA GLU A 118 -6.77 6.99 -5.24
C GLU A 118 -6.95 7.47 -6.67
N LEU A 119 -6.49 6.67 -7.62
CA LEU A 119 -6.70 6.89 -9.04
C LEU A 119 -7.99 6.18 -9.46
N ASP A 120 -9.04 6.96 -9.70
CA ASP A 120 -10.32 6.42 -10.14
C ASP A 120 -10.31 6.07 -11.64
N ASP A 121 -10.93 4.94 -11.97
CA ASP A 121 -11.22 4.57 -13.36
C ASP A 121 -12.68 4.93 -13.68
N LYS A 122 -12.88 5.66 -14.78
CA LYS A 122 -14.21 6.17 -15.22
C LYS A 122 -15.24 5.06 -15.53
N THR A 123 -14.81 3.79 -15.58
CA THR A 123 -15.60 2.71 -16.18
C THR A 123 -16.50 1.92 -15.24
N HIS A 124 -16.45 2.09 -13.90
CA HIS A 124 -17.17 1.16 -13.01
C HIS A 124 -17.75 1.81 -11.74
N GLN A 125 -19.02 2.19 -11.82
CA GLN A 125 -19.86 2.47 -10.64
C GLN A 125 -20.61 1.19 -10.24
N ARG A 126 -20.00 0.31 -9.42
CA ARG A 126 -20.71 -0.82 -8.79
C ARG A 126 -21.12 -0.45 -7.36
N PRO A 127 -22.33 -0.84 -6.89
CA PRO A 127 -22.79 -0.57 -5.52
C PRO A 127 -21.80 -0.97 -4.43
N ASP A 128 -21.16 -2.14 -4.56
CA ASP A 128 -20.14 -2.65 -3.61
C ASP A 128 -18.93 -1.74 -3.46
N ARG A 129 -18.63 -0.91 -4.47
CA ARG A 129 -17.57 0.08 -4.43
C ARG A 129 -17.96 1.29 -3.59
N ILE A 130 -19.21 1.73 -3.66
CA ILE A 130 -19.69 2.92 -2.91
C ILE A 130 -19.51 2.71 -1.40
N GLU A 131 -19.91 1.54 -0.89
CA GLU A 131 -19.75 1.22 0.54
C GLU A 131 -18.26 1.10 0.94
N ARG A 132 -17.46 0.43 0.10
CA ARG A 132 -16.01 0.31 0.31
C ARG A 132 -15.33 1.67 0.32
N ASP A 133 -15.71 2.53 -0.61
CA ASP A 133 -15.16 3.86 -0.82
C ASP A 133 -15.52 4.80 0.34
N ALA A 134 -16.76 4.73 0.82
CA ALA A 134 -17.20 5.44 2.00
C ALA A 134 -16.39 5.02 3.25
N LEU A 135 -16.10 3.72 3.40
CA LEU A 135 -15.29 3.22 4.52
C LEU A 135 -13.87 3.79 4.49
N VAL A 136 -13.20 3.77 3.35
CA VAL A 136 -11.81 4.29 3.20
C VAL A 136 -11.79 5.79 3.49
N ASN A 137 -12.72 6.54 2.88
CA ASN A 137 -12.85 7.98 3.11
C ASN A 137 -13.06 8.31 4.58
N ASN A 138 -14.02 7.65 5.24
CA ASN A 138 -14.35 7.89 6.64
C ASN A 138 -13.18 7.51 7.57
N ALA A 139 -12.48 6.42 7.29
CA ALA A 139 -11.34 5.98 8.09
C ALA A 139 -10.16 6.97 8.01
N LEU A 140 -9.82 7.44 6.80
CA LEU A 140 -8.77 8.43 6.60
C LEU A 140 -9.14 9.79 7.20
N THR A 141 -10.38 10.25 7.01
CA THR A 141 -10.89 11.48 7.63
C THR A 141 -10.85 11.42 9.15
N ALA A 142 -11.28 10.30 9.75
CA ALA A 142 -11.22 10.11 11.20
C ALA A 142 -9.79 10.12 11.76
N ALA A 143 -8.82 9.68 10.96
CA ALA A 143 -7.39 9.71 11.26
C ALA A 143 -6.73 11.08 10.96
N GLY A 144 -7.49 12.08 10.49
CA GLY A 144 -6.97 13.41 10.15
C GLY A 144 -6.13 13.45 8.88
N ILE A 145 -6.28 12.47 7.98
CA ILE A 145 -5.52 12.36 6.74
C ILE A 145 -6.34 12.92 5.59
N HIS A 146 -5.74 13.85 4.83
CA HIS A 146 -6.33 14.30 3.57
C HIS A 146 -6.42 13.15 2.57
N PHE A 147 -7.59 12.96 1.97
CA PHE A 147 -7.82 11.92 0.98
C PHE A 147 -8.41 12.51 -0.30
N VAL A 148 -7.79 12.19 -1.43
CA VAL A 148 -8.16 12.72 -2.74
C VAL A 148 -8.42 11.56 -3.69
N ARG A 149 -9.52 11.65 -4.43
CA ARG A 149 -9.79 10.82 -5.59
C ARG A 149 -9.64 11.65 -6.84
N CYS A 150 -8.89 11.17 -7.79
CA CYS A 150 -8.71 11.87 -9.06
C CYS A 150 -8.63 10.90 -10.23
N TYR A 151 -9.06 11.37 -11.38
CA TYR A 151 -8.95 10.66 -12.66
C TYR A 151 -7.67 11.05 -13.40
N ASP A 152 -7.17 12.25 -13.13
CA ASP A 152 -5.96 12.81 -13.72
C ASP A 152 -5.33 13.85 -12.78
N LEU A 153 -4.22 14.44 -13.17
CA LEU A 153 -3.46 15.41 -12.37
C LEU A 153 -3.77 16.87 -12.70
N SER A 154 -4.71 17.17 -13.60
CA SER A 154 -4.94 18.54 -14.10
C SER A 154 -5.33 19.54 -13.00
N ALA A 155 -6.11 19.08 -12.03
CA ALA A 155 -6.55 19.90 -10.89
C ALA A 155 -5.82 19.55 -9.57
N PHE A 156 -4.86 18.61 -9.59
CA PHE A 156 -4.26 18.09 -8.37
C PHE A 156 -3.27 19.06 -7.73
N GLU A 157 -2.44 19.74 -8.53
CA GLU A 157 -1.40 20.63 -7.99
C GLU A 157 -1.97 21.83 -7.21
N PRO A 158 -3.01 22.56 -7.67
CA PRO A 158 -3.66 23.59 -6.86
C PRO A 158 -4.25 23.04 -5.54
N LEU A 159 -4.84 21.84 -5.58
CA LEU A 159 -5.37 21.20 -4.39
C LEU A 159 -4.25 20.83 -3.40
N LEU A 160 -3.13 20.31 -3.87
CA LEU A 160 -1.96 20.02 -3.05
C LEU A 160 -1.44 21.26 -2.34
N ILE A 161 -1.32 22.39 -3.06
CA ILE A 161 -0.90 23.66 -2.45
C ILE A 161 -1.83 24.06 -1.30
N HIS A 162 -3.14 23.95 -1.51
CA HIS A 162 -4.12 24.24 -0.47
C HIS A 162 -4.01 23.31 0.75
N ILE A 163 -3.73 22.03 0.54
CA ILE A 163 -3.46 21.06 1.62
C ILE A 163 -2.21 21.48 2.39
N LEU A 164 -1.10 21.77 1.69
CA LEU A 164 0.18 22.12 2.32
C LEU A 164 0.12 23.41 3.16
N GLN A 165 -0.77 24.35 2.84
CA GLN A 165 -0.97 25.57 3.61
C GLN A 165 -1.71 25.33 4.94
N ARG A 166 -2.32 24.15 5.13
CA ARG A 166 -3.13 23.80 6.32
C ARG A 166 -2.50 22.71 7.19
N THR A 167 -1.36 22.16 6.75
CA THR A 167 -0.61 21.12 7.45
C THR A 167 0.53 21.70 8.26
#